data_d5ad7737caf73a22d1f3ed8c9db7044d
#
_entry.id   d5ad7737caf73a22d1f3ed8c9db7044d
#
_cell.length_a   1.000
_cell.length_b   1.000
_cell.length_c   1.000
_cell.angle_alpha   90.00
_cell.angle_beta   90.00
_cell.angle_gamma   90.00
#
_symmetry.space_group_name_H-M   'P 1'
#
loop_
_entity.id
_entity.type
_entity.pdbx_description
1 polymer ?
#
loop_
_entity_poly.entity_id
_entity_poly.type
_entity_poly.pdbx_seq_one_letter_code
_entity_poly.pdbx_strand_id
1 'polypeptide(L)'
;PQFQAYNRKELELDDAVRYRLIFDEAHNLISANETDAPVVDKCEKFIREDRKYFGGFIFASQDIKDFIPEDSQQKNIAKVKTLFSQTTYRFIMRQDTSNVEKLGSIFSQELSDSELGVIPQLGTGEAILNIAGLRNVKFKIETTEEENDLFGGGA
;
A
#
# COMPACT_ATOMS: atom_id res chain seq x y z
N PRO A 1 3.16 19.70 2.71
CA PRO A 1 4.59 19.57 2.42
C PRO A 1 5.08 20.66 1.48
N GLN A 2 6.39 20.94 1.49
CA GLN A 2 7.00 22.03 0.71
C GLN A 2 6.72 21.89 -0.79
N PHE A 3 6.76 20.68 -1.33
CA PHE A 3 6.47 20.40 -2.75
C PHE A 3 5.03 20.73 -3.15
N GLN A 4 4.04 20.44 -2.29
CA GLN A 4 2.67 20.87 -2.55
C GLN A 4 2.55 22.40 -2.59
N ALA A 5 3.21 23.09 -1.66
CA ALA A 5 3.19 24.55 -1.62
C ALA A 5 3.88 25.16 -2.84
N TYR A 6 4.98 24.53 -3.30
CA TYR A 6 5.67 24.91 -4.52
C TYR A 6 4.76 24.72 -5.73
N ASN A 7 4.24 23.50 -5.94
CA ASN A 7 3.41 23.15 -7.08
C ASN A 7 2.06 23.88 -7.14
N ARG A 8 1.61 24.46 -6.02
CA ARG A 8 0.43 25.35 -6.02
C ARG A 8 0.70 26.72 -6.64
N LYS A 9 1.94 27.16 -6.63
CA LYS A 9 2.34 28.47 -7.18
C LYS A 9 2.74 28.38 -8.64
N GLU A 10 3.34 27.25 -9.01
CA GLU A 10 3.80 26.97 -10.36
C GLU A 10 2.68 26.28 -11.12
N LEU A 11 1.97 27.02 -11.96
CA LEU A 11 0.82 26.53 -12.72
C LEU A 11 1.18 25.89 -14.03
N GLU A 12 2.43 25.96 -14.47
CA GLU A 12 2.90 25.33 -15.69
C GLU A 12 3.31 23.88 -15.43
N LEU A 13 2.70 22.94 -16.18
CA LEU A 13 2.87 21.48 -16.00
C LEU A 13 4.34 21.02 -16.15
N ASP A 14 5.12 21.75 -16.95
CA ASP A 14 6.51 21.40 -17.24
C ASP A 14 7.45 21.73 -16.09
N ASP A 15 7.08 22.70 -15.23
CA ASP A 15 7.89 23.15 -14.08
C ASP A 15 7.49 22.46 -12.76
N ALA A 16 6.44 21.65 -12.77
CA ALA A 16 5.94 20.97 -11.59
C ALA A 16 6.90 19.87 -11.10
N VAL A 17 7.30 19.96 -9.85
CA VAL A 17 8.13 18.91 -9.21
C VAL A 17 7.29 17.68 -8.92
N ARG A 18 7.61 16.58 -9.59
CA ARG A 18 7.01 15.27 -9.31
C ARG A 18 7.74 14.62 -8.14
N TYR A 19 6.99 14.12 -7.16
CA TYR A 19 7.58 13.47 -5.99
C TYR A 19 6.81 12.24 -5.56
N ARG A 20 7.49 11.38 -4.81
CA ARG A 20 6.91 10.20 -4.16
C ARG A 20 7.34 10.19 -2.70
N LEU A 21 6.39 9.90 -1.83
CA LEU A 21 6.66 9.61 -0.43
C LEU A 21 6.57 8.11 -0.23
N ILE A 22 7.66 7.52 0.23
CA ILE A 22 7.77 6.08 0.47
C ILE A 22 7.79 5.89 1.98
N PHE A 23 6.85 5.11 2.50
CA PHE A 23 6.78 4.73 3.89
C PHE A 23 7.01 3.23 4.00
N ASP A 24 8.19 2.87 4.45
CA ASP A 24 8.48 1.52 4.88
C ASP A 24 7.93 1.31 6.29
N GLU A 25 7.51 0.08 6.61
CA GLU A 25 6.78 -0.24 7.85
C GLU A 25 5.62 0.73 8.10
N ALA A 26 4.81 0.93 7.07
CA ALA A 26 3.76 1.97 7.04
C ALA A 26 2.71 1.78 8.14
N HIS A 27 2.58 0.59 8.72
CA HIS A 27 1.71 0.34 9.87
C HIS A 27 2.06 1.19 11.09
N ASN A 28 3.32 1.64 11.24
CA ASN A 28 3.72 2.58 12.29
C ASN A 28 3.11 3.98 12.11
N LEU A 29 2.61 4.29 10.93
CA LEU A 29 1.97 5.56 10.61
C LEU A 29 0.47 5.42 10.40
N ILE A 30 0.05 4.28 9.86
CA ILE A 30 -1.32 4.03 9.39
C ILE A 30 -1.80 2.73 10.03
N SER A 31 -2.46 2.85 11.17
CA SER A 31 -3.04 1.70 11.87
C SER A 31 -4.46 2.04 12.33
N ALA A 32 -5.29 1.02 12.53
CA ALA A 32 -6.65 1.17 13.05
C ALA A 32 -6.68 1.41 14.57
N ASN A 33 -5.55 1.64 15.21
CA ASN A 33 -5.47 2.02 16.62
C ASN A 33 -6.10 3.39 16.87
N GLU A 34 -6.63 3.61 18.06
CA GLU A 34 -7.23 4.91 18.42
C GLU A 34 -6.24 6.07 18.39
N THR A 35 -5.01 5.81 18.80
CA THR A 35 -3.93 6.81 18.83
C THR A 35 -3.54 7.29 17.44
N ASP A 36 -3.71 6.44 16.42
CA ASP A 36 -3.27 6.72 15.06
C ASP A 36 -4.37 7.34 14.20
N ALA A 37 -5.63 7.30 14.64
CA ALA A 37 -6.77 7.80 13.89
C ALA A 37 -6.59 9.24 13.34
N PRO A 38 -6.03 10.21 14.08
CA PRO A 38 -5.77 11.56 13.54
C PRO A 38 -4.71 11.59 12.45
N VAL A 39 -3.75 10.66 12.49
CA VAL A 39 -2.70 10.54 11.47
C VAL A 39 -3.27 9.91 10.21
N VAL A 40 -4.09 8.87 10.34
CA VAL A 40 -4.80 8.23 9.23
C VAL A 40 -5.67 9.25 8.48
N ASP A 41 -6.43 10.10 9.21
CA ASP A 41 -7.25 11.16 8.60
C ASP A 41 -6.39 12.17 7.81
N LYS A 42 -5.22 12.53 8.33
CA LYS A 42 -4.28 13.41 7.63
C LYS A 42 -3.68 12.75 6.38
N CYS A 43 -3.32 11.47 6.47
CA CYS A 43 -2.81 10.71 5.36
C CYS A 43 -3.86 10.58 4.25
N GLU A 44 -5.12 10.26 4.60
CA GLU A 44 -6.22 10.18 3.65
C GLU A 44 -6.42 11.50 2.91
N LYS A 45 -6.48 12.62 3.65
CA LYS A 45 -6.61 13.94 3.06
C LYS A 45 -5.43 14.26 2.13
N PHE A 46 -4.22 13.95 2.57
CA PHE A 46 -3.02 14.21 1.81
C PHE A 46 -2.99 13.41 0.51
N ILE A 47 -3.33 12.11 0.54
CA ILE A 47 -3.40 11.26 -0.65
C ILE A 47 -4.41 11.79 -1.67
N ARG A 48 -5.58 12.23 -1.22
CA ARG A 48 -6.61 12.81 -2.10
C ARG A 48 -6.14 14.09 -2.79
N GLU A 49 -5.42 14.94 -2.06
CA GLU A 49 -4.96 16.23 -2.57
C GLU A 49 -3.69 16.11 -3.41
N ASP A 50 -2.81 15.17 -3.06
CA ASP A 50 -1.46 15.07 -3.58
C ASP A 50 -1.40 14.78 -5.09
N ARG A 51 -2.38 14.02 -5.58
CA ARG A 51 -2.56 13.77 -7.00
C ARG A 51 -2.65 15.06 -7.82
N LYS A 52 -3.26 16.11 -7.26
CA LYS A 52 -3.40 17.41 -7.91
C LYS A 52 -2.07 18.18 -7.98
N TYR A 53 -1.11 17.77 -7.16
CA TYR A 53 0.18 18.43 -7.01
C TYR A 53 1.34 17.52 -7.44
N PHE A 54 1.06 16.56 -8.33
CA PHE A 54 2.05 15.65 -8.91
C PHE A 54 2.77 14.78 -7.88
N GLY A 55 2.16 14.61 -6.72
CA GLY A 55 2.63 13.72 -5.68
C GLY A 55 2.09 12.30 -5.79
N GLY A 56 2.70 11.38 -5.07
CA GLY A 56 2.21 10.02 -4.89
C GLY A 56 2.80 9.35 -3.66
N PHE A 57 2.15 8.28 -3.22
CA PHE A 57 2.50 7.50 -2.05
C PHE A 57 2.83 6.07 -2.39
N ILE A 58 3.79 5.52 -1.68
CA ILE A 58 4.06 4.10 -1.62
C ILE A 58 4.08 3.70 -0.15
N PHE A 59 3.26 2.72 0.20
CA PHE A 59 3.23 2.11 1.52
C PHE A 59 3.76 0.69 1.41
N ALA A 60 4.71 0.34 2.25
CA ALA A 60 5.20 -1.02 2.41
C ALA A 60 4.99 -1.47 3.86
N SER A 61 4.63 -2.73 4.05
CA SER A 61 4.56 -3.39 5.35
C SER A 61 4.67 -4.90 5.17
N GLN A 62 5.14 -5.57 6.20
CA GLN A 62 5.35 -7.01 6.18
C GLN A 62 4.06 -7.78 6.45
N ASP A 63 3.19 -7.28 7.31
CA ASP A 63 1.97 -7.97 7.73
C ASP A 63 0.73 -7.05 7.65
N ILE A 64 -0.35 -7.58 7.09
CA ILE A 64 -1.62 -6.86 7.01
C ILE A 64 -2.29 -6.69 8.40
N LYS A 65 -1.97 -7.56 9.36
CA LYS A 65 -2.50 -7.47 10.72
C LYS A 65 -2.04 -6.21 11.44
N ASP A 66 -0.86 -5.71 11.10
CA ASP A 66 -0.29 -4.53 11.72
C ASP A 66 -1.12 -3.27 11.41
N PHE A 67 -1.77 -3.25 10.25
CA PHE A 67 -2.69 -2.17 9.90
C PHE A 67 -4.04 -2.27 10.61
N ILE A 68 -4.50 -3.50 10.92
CA ILE A 68 -5.80 -3.75 11.57
C ILE A 68 -5.59 -4.73 12.74
N PRO A 69 -5.09 -4.24 13.88
CA PRO A 69 -5.02 -5.01 15.12
C PRO A 69 -6.38 -5.57 15.53
N GLU A 70 -6.38 -6.65 16.30
CA GLU A 70 -7.62 -7.37 16.68
C GLU A 70 -8.58 -6.51 17.51
N ASP A 71 -8.04 -5.65 18.36
CA ASP A 71 -8.81 -4.77 19.25
C ASP A 71 -9.27 -3.47 18.59
N SER A 72 -9.10 -3.35 17.25
CA SER A 72 -9.42 -2.12 16.54
C SER A 72 -10.92 -1.84 16.50
N GLN A 73 -11.29 -0.60 16.74
CA GLN A 73 -12.68 -0.16 16.60
C GLN A 73 -13.11 -0.16 15.11
N GLN A 74 -14.35 -0.56 14.85
CA GLN A 74 -14.93 -0.62 13.49
C GLN A 74 -14.78 0.69 12.71
N LYS A 75 -14.90 1.82 13.40
CA LYS A 75 -14.72 3.15 12.79
C LYS A 75 -13.30 3.35 12.26
N ASN A 76 -12.29 2.91 12.98
CA ASN A 76 -10.90 3.06 12.59
C ASN A 76 -10.53 2.07 11.48
N ILE A 77 -11.06 0.84 11.55
CA ILE A 77 -10.96 -0.14 10.47
C ILE A 77 -11.50 0.43 9.15
N ALA A 78 -12.68 1.08 9.20
CA ALA A 78 -13.28 1.69 8.03
C ALA A 78 -12.38 2.79 7.42
N LYS A 79 -11.71 3.59 8.23
CA LYS A 79 -10.75 4.60 7.76
C LYS A 79 -9.56 3.99 7.04
N VAL A 80 -8.94 2.96 7.63
CA VAL A 80 -7.82 2.25 7.01
C VAL A 80 -8.24 1.60 5.69
N LYS A 81 -9.42 0.97 5.65
CA LYS A 81 -9.98 0.42 4.40
C LYS A 81 -10.19 1.50 3.33
N THR A 82 -10.69 2.67 3.73
CA THR A 82 -10.86 3.81 2.82
C THR A 82 -9.53 4.26 2.24
N LEU A 83 -8.49 4.30 3.06
CA LEU A 83 -7.15 4.66 2.62
C LEU A 83 -6.60 3.63 1.61
N PHE A 84 -6.75 2.34 1.88
CA PHE A 84 -6.36 1.28 0.94
C PHE A 84 -7.14 1.36 -0.38
N SER A 85 -8.43 1.70 -0.34
CA SER A 85 -9.24 1.82 -1.56
C SER A 85 -8.77 2.94 -2.51
N GLN A 86 -7.96 3.88 -2.00
CA GLN A 86 -7.38 4.95 -2.80
C GLN A 86 -6.06 4.56 -3.48
N THR A 87 -5.50 3.40 -3.16
CA THR A 87 -4.30 2.90 -3.83
C THR A 87 -4.68 2.27 -5.17
N THR A 88 -3.95 2.64 -6.24
CA THR A 88 -4.20 2.13 -7.59
C THR A 88 -3.51 0.79 -7.82
N TYR A 89 -2.30 0.62 -7.29
CA TYR A 89 -1.48 -0.57 -7.45
C TYR A 89 -1.18 -1.18 -6.10
N ARG A 90 -1.39 -2.49 -5.96
CA ARG A 90 -1.08 -3.23 -4.74
C ARG A 90 -0.28 -4.47 -5.11
N PHE A 91 0.89 -4.59 -4.54
CA PHE A 91 1.75 -5.76 -4.65
C PHE A 91 1.53 -6.63 -3.42
N ILE A 92 0.85 -7.74 -3.59
CA ILE A 92 0.54 -8.67 -2.50
C ILE A 92 1.51 -9.83 -2.62
N MET A 93 2.48 -9.87 -1.74
CA MET A 93 3.45 -10.95 -1.60
C MET A 93 2.89 -12.06 -0.71
N ARG A 94 3.66 -13.13 -0.49
CA ARG A 94 3.25 -14.23 0.38
C ARG A 94 2.85 -13.73 1.76
N GLN A 95 1.71 -14.18 2.20
CA GLN A 95 1.17 -13.93 3.54
C GLN A 95 0.79 -15.26 4.19
N ASP A 96 0.81 -15.31 5.51
CA ASP A 96 0.34 -16.46 6.25
C ASP A 96 -1.16 -16.68 6.05
N THR A 97 -1.60 -17.93 6.16
CA THR A 97 -3.02 -18.29 6.00
C THR A 97 -3.93 -17.49 6.94
N SER A 98 -3.48 -17.19 8.15
CA SER A 98 -4.23 -16.37 9.11
C SER A 98 -4.43 -14.91 8.65
N ASN A 99 -3.63 -14.43 7.70
CA ASN A 99 -3.73 -13.08 7.14
C ASN A 99 -4.67 -13.02 5.94
N VAL A 100 -4.90 -14.16 5.28
CA VAL A 100 -5.74 -14.24 4.07
C VAL A 100 -7.17 -13.82 4.36
N GLU A 101 -7.73 -14.18 5.52
CA GLU A 101 -9.08 -13.75 5.90
C GLU A 101 -9.16 -12.23 6.05
N LYS A 102 -8.14 -11.60 6.65
CA LYS A 102 -8.07 -10.13 6.75
C LYS A 102 -7.92 -9.47 5.39
N LEU A 103 -7.05 -10.01 4.52
CA LEU A 103 -6.95 -9.55 3.14
C LEU A 103 -8.29 -9.66 2.42
N GLY A 104 -8.98 -10.78 2.50
CA GLY A 104 -10.31 -10.97 1.95
C GLY A 104 -11.32 -9.96 2.48
N SER A 105 -11.28 -9.64 3.78
CA SER A 105 -12.18 -8.65 4.37
C SER A 105 -11.91 -7.21 3.91
N ILE A 106 -10.67 -6.90 3.55
CA ILE A 106 -10.27 -5.57 3.08
C ILE A 106 -10.52 -5.42 1.58
N PHE A 107 -10.17 -6.45 0.81
CA PHE A 107 -10.19 -6.45 -0.66
C PHE A 107 -11.25 -7.39 -1.25
N SER A 108 -12.35 -7.61 -0.54
CA SER A 108 -13.41 -8.58 -0.88
C SER A 108 -14.04 -8.40 -2.27
N GLN A 109 -13.95 -7.20 -2.85
CA GLN A 109 -14.47 -6.90 -4.19
C GLN A 109 -13.38 -6.97 -5.27
N GLU A 110 -12.13 -7.17 -4.89
CA GLU A 110 -10.98 -7.03 -5.76
C GLU A 110 -10.16 -8.32 -5.88
N LEU A 111 -10.23 -9.19 -4.87
CA LEU A 111 -9.58 -10.50 -4.84
C LEU A 111 -10.63 -11.60 -4.80
N SER A 112 -10.55 -12.55 -5.72
CA SER A 112 -11.36 -13.76 -5.71
C SER A 112 -10.87 -14.77 -4.67
N ASP A 113 -11.72 -15.70 -4.27
CA ASP A 113 -11.36 -16.81 -3.34
C ASP A 113 -10.18 -17.64 -3.86
N SER A 114 -10.11 -17.83 -5.18
CA SER A 114 -9.00 -18.55 -5.82
C SER A 114 -7.68 -17.79 -5.70
N GLU A 115 -7.69 -16.47 -5.85
CA GLU A 115 -6.50 -15.63 -5.68
C GLU A 115 -6.07 -15.57 -4.22
N LEU A 116 -7.02 -15.42 -3.30
CA LEU A 116 -6.75 -15.51 -1.86
C LEU A 116 -6.10 -16.86 -1.48
N GLY A 117 -6.58 -17.95 -2.05
CA GLY A 117 -6.00 -19.29 -1.80
C GLY A 117 -4.59 -19.49 -2.35
N VAL A 118 -4.15 -18.68 -3.32
CA VAL A 118 -2.80 -18.73 -3.89
C VAL A 118 -1.79 -17.95 -3.06
N ILE A 119 -2.22 -16.88 -2.36
CA ILE A 119 -1.31 -15.97 -1.62
C ILE A 119 -0.38 -16.71 -0.65
N PRO A 120 -0.83 -17.66 0.20
CA PRO A 120 0.07 -18.38 1.11
C PRO A 120 1.08 -19.30 0.40
N GLN A 121 0.83 -19.62 -0.86
CA GLN A 121 1.63 -20.54 -1.68
C GLN A 121 2.65 -19.81 -2.56
N LEU A 122 2.65 -18.47 -2.56
CA LEU A 122 3.60 -17.67 -3.32
C LEU A 122 5.02 -17.96 -2.87
N GLY A 123 5.91 -18.14 -3.84
CA GLY A 123 7.34 -18.32 -3.61
C GLY A 123 8.07 -16.99 -3.43
N THR A 124 9.37 -17.08 -3.15
CA THR A 124 10.23 -15.89 -3.08
C THR A 124 10.21 -15.12 -4.41
N GLY A 125 9.98 -13.82 -4.34
CA GLY A 125 9.86 -12.94 -5.52
C GLY A 125 8.53 -13.06 -6.27
N GLU A 126 7.63 -13.96 -5.87
CA GLU A 126 6.28 -14.02 -6.46
C GLU A 126 5.32 -13.06 -5.76
N ALA A 127 4.45 -12.43 -6.53
CA ALA A 127 3.43 -11.54 -6.03
C ALA A 127 2.18 -11.56 -6.90
N ILE A 128 1.07 -11.11 -6.34
CA ILE A 128 -0.12 -10.70 -7.07
C ILE A 128 -0.11 -9.19 -7.18
N LEU A 129 -0.10 -8.67 -8.40
CA LEU A 129 -0.36 -7.27 -8.68
C LEU A 129 -1.87 -7.10 -8.84
N ASN A 130 -2.49 -6.45 -7.87
CA ASN A 130 -3.86 -5.97 -7.98
C ASN A 130 -3.85 -4.55 -8.51
N ILE A 131 -4.58 -4.32 -9.60
CA ILE A 131 -4.76 -2.99 -10.21
C ILE A 131 -6.23 -2.60 -10.02
N ALA A 132 -6.48 -1.60 -9.20
CA ALA A 132 -7.83 -1.19 -8.83
C ALA A 132 -8.71 -0.92 -10.06
N GLY A 133 -9.85 -1.59 -10.12
CA GLY A 133 -10.82 -1.46 -11.20
C GLY A 133 -10.45 -2.14 -12.52
N LEU A 134 -9.35 -2.90 -12.58
CA LEU A 134 -8.93 -3.63 -13.79
C LEU A 134 -8.88 -5.13 -13.56
N ARG A 135 -7.72 -5.65 -13.21
CA ARG A 135 -7.47 -7.09 -13.07
C ARG A 135 -6.33 -7.36 -12.12
N ASN A 136 -6.23 -8.63 -11.70
CA ASN A 136 -5.12 -9.17 -10.94
C ASN A 136 -4.18 -9.95 -11.85
N VAL A 137 -2.89 -9.85 -11.59
CA VAL A 137 -1.86 -10.58 -12.33
C VAL A 137 -0.88 -11.21 -11.34
N LYS A 138 -0.77 -12.54 -11.35
CA LYS A 138 0.35 -13.21 -10.67
C LYS A 138 1.61 -13.04 -11.53
N PHE A 139 2.71 -12.63 -10.92
CA PHE A 139 3.99 -12.46 -11.59
C PHE A 139 5.14 -12.83 -10.66
N LYS A 140 6.32 -12.96 -11.23
CA LYS A 140 7.57 -13.18 -10.50
C LYS A 140 8.52 -12.03 -10.81
N ILE A 141 9.15 -11.49 -9.76
CA ILE A 141 10.23 -10.52 -9.88
C ILE A 141 11.49 -11.30 -10.20
N GLU A 142 12.10 -11.01 -11.34
CA GLU A 142 13.42 -11.53 -11.71
C GLU A 142 14.45 -10.44 -11.42
N THR A 143 15.43 -10.79 -10.61
CA THR A 143 16.56 -9.92 -10.27
C THR A 143 17.75 -10.23 -11.17
N THR A 144 18.48 -9.20 -11.54
CA THR A 144 19.79 -9.35 -12.23
C THR A 144 20.87 -9.82 -11.26
N GLU A 145 22.01 -10.30 -11.78
CA GLU A 145 23.16 -10.65 -10.95
C GLU A 145 23.65 -9.43 -10.14
N GLU A 146 23.69 -8.26 -10.76
CA GLU A 146 24.10 -7.01 -10.11
C GLU A 146 23.16 -6.61 -8.96
N GLU A 147 21.85 -6.74 -9.14
CA GLU A 147 20.87 -6.49 -8.07
C GLU A 147 21.01 -7.50 -6.94
N ASN A 148 21.29 -8.77 -7.25
CA ASN A 148 21.54 -9.78 -6.23
C ASN A 148 22.82 -9.51 -5.45
N ASP A 149 23.88 -9.04 -6.09
CA ASP A 149 25.12 -8.67 -5.43
C ASP A 149 24.95 -7.45 -4.51
N LEU A 150 24.13 -6.48 -4.93
CA LEU A 150 23.90 -5.26 -4.16
C LEU A 150 22.91 -5.44 -3.02
N PHE A 151 21.86 -6.23 -3.22
CA PHE A 151 20.70 -6.32 -2.31
C PHE A 151 20.44 -7.73 -1.76
N GLY A 152 21.08 -8.75 -2.28
CA GLY A 152 20.84 -10.16 -1.93
C GLY A 152 21.40 -10.62 -0.57
N GLY A 153 22.12 -9.76 0.13
CA GLY A 153 22.79 -10.09 1.40
C GLY A 153 21.90 -9.98 2.65
N GLY A 154 20.62 -9.84 2.53
CA GLY A 154 19.67 -9.56 3.62
C GLY A 154 18.74 -10.72 3.98
N ALA A 155 19.25 -11.95 4.09
CA ALA A 155 18.47 -13.09 4.60
C ALA A 155 19.26 -13.78 5.71
#